data_4ff0b993fdc4d63178cad9b10e4b5106
#
_entry.id   4ff0b993fdc4d63178cad9b10e4b5106
#
_cell.length_a   1.000
_cell.length_b   1.000
_cell.length_c   1.000
_cell.angle_alpha   90.00
_cell.angle_beta   90.00
_cell.angle_gamma   90.00
#
_symmetry.space_group_name_H-M   'P 1'
#
loop_
_entity.id
_entity.type
_entity.pdbx_description
1 polymer ?
#
loop_
_entity_poly.entity_id
_entity_poly.type
_entity_poly.pdbx_seq_one_letter_code
_entity_poly.pdbx_strand_id
1 'polypeptide(L)'
;MQVWCDLRTTPSIEELHPVFDSKLTVNGEQFSLNGNAISYDSELVGELVAIRDSNSYNQARALIGLVNWLVVELTDWKMIPIENLIAECEDSGTMLGVIVNHTEDVNGIAFALERGVDAIIIKPEDSLIEVCMIAKSLRLENQTKSNGMTIEANDSIKLTKGKIVNIESGGIGERYCIDLTCLISIGEGMLIGSSASSLALVHGEVISSQYVPSRPFRVNAGPPHSYVLMADGKTKYIAELTSGDEVMLVSDHGESRAATIGRLKIEKRPFLRISWENDYQISNSIYLQQAETVRVVA
;
A
#
# COMPACT_ATOMS: atom_id res chain seq x y z
N MET A 1 2.38 7.37 -13.09
CA MET A 1 2.70 8.71 -12.57
C MET A 1 3.16 9.58 -13.72
N GLN A 2 2.55 10.74 -13.87
CA GLN A 2 2.98 11.78 -14.82
C GLN A 2 4.02 12.69 -14.17
N VAL A 3 4.85 13.33 -14.97
CA VAL A 3 5.75 14.41 -14.52
C VAL A 3 5.39 15.65 -15.33
N TRP A 4 5.01 16.74 -14.65
CA TRP A 4 4.66 17.99 -15.28
C TRP A 4 5.73 19.06 -15.05
N CYS A 5 5.98 19.88 -16.08
CA CYS A 5 6.88 21.03 -15.98
C CYS A 5 6.13 22.23 -15.40
N ASP A 6 6.59 22.74 -14.26
CA ASP A 6 6.06 23.98 -13.65
C ASP A 6 6.68 25.21 -14.32
N LEU A 7 5.91 25.84 -15.18
CA LEU A 7 6.28 27.07 -15.89
C LEU A 7 5.52 28.31 -15.38
N ARG A 8 4.91 28.25 -14.19
CA ARG A 8 4.15 29.38 -13.61
C ARG A 8 5.03 30.62 -13.39
N THR A 9 6.30 30.42 -13.07
CA THR A 9 7.26 31.49 -12.76
C THR A 9 8.48 31.52 -13.69
N THR A 10 8.55 30.58 -14.63
CA THR A 10 9.71 30.42 -15.53
C THR A 10 9.33 30.92 -16.95
N PRO A 11 10.24 31.58 -17.69
CA PRO A 11 9.98 31.95 -19.08
C PRO A 11 9.72 30.71 -19.95
N SER A 12 8.97 30.87 -21.02
CA SER A 12 8.65 29.77 -21.95
C SER A 12 9.91 29.07 -22.42
N ILE A 13 9.91 27.74 -22.28
CA ILE A 13 10.99 26.87 -22.75
C ILE A 13 10.61 26.42 -24.17
N GLU A 14 11.51 26.56 -25.12
CA GLU A 14 11.27 26.20 -26.53
C GLU A 14 11.15 24.68 -26.69
N GLU A 15 11.90 23.90 -25.92
CA GLU A 15 11.87 22.43 -25.96
C GLU A 15 11.85 21.83 -24.55
N LEU A 16 10.81 21.04 -24.26
CA LEU A 16 10.67 20.36 -22.98
C LEU A 16 11.53 19.10 -22.95
N HIS A 17 12.16 18.85 -21.80
CA HIS A 17 12.87 17.58 -21.58
C HIS A 17 11.90 16.40 -21.71
N PRO A 18 12.28 15.25 -22.33
CA PRO A 18 11.41 14.09 -22.59
C PRO A 18 10.76 13.45 -21.36
N VAL A 19 11.24 13.76 -20.14
CA VAL A 19 10.63 13.26 -18.89
C VAL A 19 9.23 13.84 -18.66
N PHE A 20 8.99 15.08 -19.16
CA PHE A 20 7.74 15.78 -18.93
C PHE A 20 6.63 15.28 -19.85
N ASP A 21 5.53 14.87 -19.23
CA ASP A 21 4.31 14.47 -19.94
C ASP A 21 3.41 15.66 -20.26
N SER A 22 3.50 16.73 -19.48
CA SER A 22 2.68 17.94 -19.60
C SER A 22 3.37 19.16 -18.99
N LYS A 23 2.80 20.34 -19.21
CA LYS A 23 3.26 21.61 -18.63
C LYS A 23 2.12 22.30 -17.87
N LEU A 24 2.44 22.93 -16.75
CA LEU A 24 1.56 23.80 -15.99
C LEU A 24 2.02 25.26 -16.20
N THR A 25 1.18 26.08 -16.81
CA THR A 25 1.50 27.47 -17.20
C THR A 25 0.49 28.46 -16.59
N VAL A 26 0.74 29.73 -16.70
CA VAL A 26 -0.27 30.78 -16.46
C VAL A 26 -0.75 31.29 -17.82
N ASN A 27 -2.05 31.16 -18.11
CA ASN A 27 -2.68 31.57 -19.37
C ASN A 27 -2.05 30.97 -20.65
N GLY A 28 -1.63 29.71 -20.61
CA GLY A 28 -1.00 28.99 -21.72
C GLY A 28 -1.82 27.80 -22.23
N GLU A 29 -1.19 27.00 -23.08
CA GLU A 29 -1.71 25.74 -23.61
C GLU A 29 -1.49 24.58 -22.63
N GLN A 30 -2.23 23.49 -22.80
CA GLN A 30 -2.30 22.34 -21.93
C GLN A 30 -2.89 22.72 -20.55
N PHE A 31 -2.22 22.38 -19.44
CA PHE A 31 -2.70 22.79 -18.13
C PHE A 31 -2.41 24.27 -17.88
N SER A 32 -3.45 25.05 -17.72
CA SER A 32 -3.40 26.48 -17.51
C SER A 32 -4.00 26.85 -16.17
N LEU A 33 -3.26 27.62 -15.37
CA LEU A 33 -3.70 28.14 -14.08
C LEU A 33 -4.25 29.55 -14.21
N ASN A 34 -5.49 29.78 -13.77
CA ASN A 34 -6.11 31.09 -13.63
C ASN A 34 -6.62 31.27 -12.20
N GLY A 35 -5.91 32.08 -11.41
CA GLY A 35 -6.09 32.04 -9.95
C GLY A 35 -5.74 30.66 -9.39
N ASN A 36 -6.69 29.96 -8.81
CA ASN A 36 -6.54 28.57 -8.35
C ASN A 36 -7.14 27.55 -9.34
N ALA A 37 -7.93 27.98 -10.30
CA ALA A 37 -8.60 27.10 -11.25
C ALA A 37 -7.61 26.58 -12.29
N ILE A 38 -7.63 25.27 -12.53
CA ILE A 38 -6.82 24.59 -13.54
C ILE A 38 -7.73 24.21 -14.71
N SER A 39 -7.38 24.69 -15.90
CA SER A 39 -8.04 24.33 -17.15
C SER A 39 -7.11 23.54 -18.05
N TYR A 40 -7.66 22.61 -18.82
CA TYR A 40 -6.98 21.91 -19.90
C TYR A 40 -7.70 22.20 -21.21
N ASP A 41 -6.99 22.74 -22.19
CA ASP A 41 -7.56 23.16 -23.47
C ASP A 41 -8.82 24.06 -23.32
N SER A 42 -8.79 24.98 -22.33
CA SER A 42 -9.86 25.90 -21.94
C SER A 42 -11.05 25.30 -21.18
N GLU A 43 -11.07 23.99 -20.92
CA GLU A 43 -12.06 23.36 -20.05
C GLU A 43 -11.56 23.32 -18.60
N LEU A 44 -12.42 23.66 -17.62
CA LEU A 44 -12.08 23.57 -16.21
C LEU A 44 -11.97 22.10 -15.80
N VAL A 45 -10.77 21.68 -15.38
CA VAL A 45 -10.50 20.30 -15.01
C VAL A 45 -10.06 20.12 -13.56
N GLY A 46 -9.71 21.19 -12.85
CA GLY A 46 -9.19 21.05 -11.51
C GLY A 46 -8.96 22.33 -10.75
N GLU A 47 -8.38 22.18 -9.57
CA GLU A 47 -8.01 23.30 -8.71
C GLU A 47 -6.65 23.06 -8.05
N LEU A 48 -5.89 24.16 -7.86
CA LEU A 48 -4.64 24.17 -7.11
C LEU A 48 -4.91 24.71 -5.71
N VAL A 49 -4.52 23.95 -4.69
CA VAL A 49 -4.64 24.35 -3.29
C VAL A 49 -3.27 24.41 -2.63
N ALA A 50 -2.90 25.61 -2.15
CA ALA A 50 -1.71 25.78 -1.32
C ALA A 50 -2.05 25.38 0.12
N ILE A 51 -1.53 24.22 0.59
CA ILE A 51 -1.77 23.70 1.93
C ILE A 51 -0.79 24.36 2.90
N ARG A 52 -1.33 25.20 3.79
CA ARG A 52 -0.57 25.95 4.81
C ARG A 52 -1.00 25.56 6.23
N ASP A 53 -2.24 25.15 6.39
CA ASP A 53 -2.90 24.86 7.67
C ASP A 53 -4.02 23.84 7.49
N SER A 54 -4.70 23.50 8.59
CA SER A 54 -5.82 22.57 8.58
C SER A 54 -7.02 23.06 7.74
N ASN A 55 -7.21 24.37 7.59
CA ASN A 55 -8.33 24.90 6.81
C ASN A 55 -8.10 24.70 5.33
N SER A 56 -6.92 25.05 4.83
CA SER A 56 -6.51 24.82 3.43
C SER A 56 -6.43 23.34 3.10
N TYR A 57 -6.01 22.49 4.05
CA TYR A 57 -6.08 21.03 3.92
C TYR A 57 -7.53 20.54 3.76
N ASN A 58 -8.46 21.01 4.60
CA ASN A 58 -9.88 20.66 4.48
C ASN A 58 -10.52 21.17 3.18
N GLN A 59 -10.07 22.30 2.64
CA GLN A 59 -10.47 22.77 1.31
C GLN A 59 -10.03 21.80 0.22
N ALA A 60 -8.77 21.32 0.26
CA ALA A 60 -8.28 20.30 -0.68
C ALA A 60 -9.13 19.03 -0.63
N ARG A 61 -9.42 18.52 0.58
CA ARG A 61 -10.29 17.34 0.78
C ARG A 61 -11.69 17.53 0.20
N ALA A 62 -12.28 18.70 0.37
CA ALA A 62 -13.63 19.00 -0.12
C ALA A 62 -13.75 18.99 -1.67
N LEU A 63 -12.63 19.07 -2.39
CA LEU A 63 -12.58 19.01 -3.85
C LEU A 63 -12.51 17.57 -4.38
N ILE A 64 -12.14 16.60 -3.55
CA ILE A 64 -12.05 15.19 -3.93
C ILE A 64 -13.44 14.67 -4.35
N GLY A 65 -13.51 14.05 -5.51
CA GLY A 65 -14.76 13.61 -6.15
C GLY A 65 -15.53 14.72 -6.88
N LEU A 66 -15.08 15.99 -6.80
CA LEU A 66 -15.73 17.12 -7.49
C LEU A 66 -14.93 17.62 -8.70
N VAL A 67 -13.61 17.38 -8.72
CA VAL A 67 -12.70 17.80 -9.79
C VAL A 67 -11.94 16.62 -10.36
N ASN A 68 -11.50 16.73 -11.62
CA ASN A 68 -10.67 15.69 -12.24
C ASN A 68 -9.23 15.73 -11.71
N TRP A 69 -8.73 16.95 -11.45
CA TRP A 69 -7.39 17.16 -10.92
C TRP A 69 -7.42 18.02 -9.67
N LEU A 70 -6.87 17.50 -8.60
CA LEU A 70 -6.51 18.26 -7.40
C LEU A 70 -4.99 18.42 -7.40
N VAL A 71 -4.51 19.64 -7.59
CA VAL A 71 -3.08 19.94 -7.46
C VAL A 71 -2.84 20.59 -6.11
N VAL A 72 -1.85 20.09 -5.36
CA VAL A 72 -1.49 20.65 -4.06
C VAL A 72 -0.05 21.13 -4.03
N GLU A 73 0.17 22.24 -3.32
CA GLU A 73 1.47 22.81 -3.02
C GLU A 73 1.60 22.97 -1.51
N LEU A 74 2.62 22.34 -0.89
CA LEU A 74 2.83 22.45 0.55
C LEU A 74 3.85 23.54 0.85
N THR A 75 3.51 24.42 1.78
CA THR A 75 4.43 25.47 2.25
C THR A 75 5.50 24.90 3.18
N ASP A 76 5.09 24.03 4.09
CA ASP A 76 5.97 23.25 4.96
C ASP A 76 5.81 21.78 4.60
N TRP A 77 6.90 21.10 4.26
CA TRP A 77 6.87 19.70 3.88
C TRP A 77 6.31 18.82 5.00
N LYS A 78 5.21 18.14 4.72
CA LYS A 78 4.60 17.14 5.61
C LYS A 78 4.04 15.98 4.79
N MET A 79 4.56 14.79 5.02
CA MET A 79 4.14 13.61 4.26
C MET A 79 2.70 13.16 4.60
N ILE A 80 2.33 13.14 5.90
CA ILE A 80 1.03 12.62 6.35
C ILE A 80 -0.18 13.26 5.64
N PRO A 81 -0.26 14.59 5.45
CA PRO A 81 -1.36 15.18 4.69
C PRO A 81 -1.46 14.66 3.25
N ILE A 82 -0.32 14.40 2.58
CA ILE A 82 -0.30 13.86 1.22
C ILE A 82 -0.76 12.40 1.20
N GLU A 83 -0.28 11.57 2.13
CA GLU A 83 -0.72 10.18 2.25
C GLU A 83 -2.24 10.08 2.46
N ASN A 84 -2.81 10.93 3.31
CA ASN A 84 -4.25 10.97 3.51
C ASN A 84 -5.00 11.39 2.23
N LEU A 85 -4.51 12.39 1.48
CA LEU A 85 -5.12 12.79 0.21
C LEU A 85 -5.00 11.68 -0.84
N ILE A 86 -3.89 10.95 -0.91
CA ILE A 86 -3.73 9.79 -1.79
C ILE A 86 -4.80 8.74 -1.49
N ALA A 87 -4.99 8.41 -0.20
CA ALA A 87 -5.98 7.44 0.24
C ALA A 87 -7.42 7.89 -0.07
N GLU A 88 -7.74 9.17 0.14
CA GLU A 88 -9.07 9.73 -0.12
C GLU A 88 -9.37 9.91 -1.62
N CYS A 89 -8.35 10.10 -2.46
CA CYS A 89 -8.49 10.14 -3.92
C CYS A 89 -8.70 8.74 -4.53
N GLU A 90 -8.42 7.66 -3.79
CA GLU A 90 -8.67 6.31 -4.26
C GLU A 90 -10.16 6.12 -4.54
N ASP A 91 -10.50 5.59 -5.73
CA ASP A 91 -11.88 5.37 -6.19
C ASP A 91 -12.78 6.60 -6.29
N SER A 92 -12.26 7.83 -6.04
CA SER A 92 -13.02 9.09 -6.12
C SER A 92 -13.18 9.63 -7.54
N GLY A 93 -12.34 9.18 -8.48
CA GLY A 93 -12.22 9.74 -9.82
C GLY A 93 -11.36 11.02 -9.89
N THR A 94 -10.86 11.53 -8.76
CA THR A 94 -9.94 12.68 -8.72
C THR A 94 -8.50 12.22 -8.77
N MET A 95 -7.72 12.77 -9.67
CA MET A 95 -6.27 12.58 -9.77
C MET A 95 -5.55 13.61 -8.90
N LEU A 96 -4.52 13.17 -8.16
CA LEU A 96 -3.73 14.01 -7.27
C LEU A 96 -2.40 14.38 -7.90
N GLY A 97 -2.16 15.69 -8.09
CA GLY A 97 -0.87 16.24 -8.46
C GLY A 97 -0.21 16.97 -7.30
N VAL A 98 1.11 16.84 -7.14
CA VAL A 98 1.85 17.53 -6.07
C VAL A 98 3.00 18.33 -6.65
N ILE A 99 3.09 19.62 -6.26
CA ILE A 99 4.21 20.48 -6.62
C ILE A 99 5.37 20.20 -5.68
N VAL A 100 6.53 19.87 -6.23
CA VAL A 100 7.74 19.49 -5.52
C VAL A 100 8.86 20.44 -5.86
N ASN A 101 9.51 20.98 -4.81
CA ASN A 101 10.59 21.96 -4.95
C ASN A 101 11.97 21.38 -4.56
N HIS A 102 12.01 20.21 -3.90
CA HIS A 102 13.25 19.60 -3.40
C HIS A 102 13.39 18.16 -3.87
N THR A 103 14.60 17.75 -4.21
CA THR A 103 14.91 16.41 -4.74
C THR A 103 14.64 15.30 -3.75
N GLU A 104 14.88 15.54 -2.45
CA GLU A 104 14.64 14.61 -1.35
C GLU A 104 13.16 14.20 -1.20
N ASP A 105 12.22 15.05 -1.64
CA ASP A 105 10.80 14.83 -1.49
C ASP A 105 10.20 13.97 -2.62
N VAL A 106 10.86 13.93 -3.78
CA VAL A 106 10.37 13.24 -4.98
C VAL A 106 10.07 11.77 -4.72
N ASN A 107 11.01 11.04 -4.11
CA ASN A 107 10.83 9.62 -3.84
C ASN A 107 9.73 9.36 -2.81
N GLY A 108 9.65 10.17 -1.76
CA GLY A 108 8.60 10.09 -0.76
C GLY A 108 7.21 10.16 -1.40
N ILE A 109 6.98 11.16 -2.25
CA ILE A 109 5.71 11.36 -2.96
C ILE A 109 5.45 10.28 -4.01
N ALA A 110 6.47 9.93 -4.79
CA ALA A 110 6.34 8.95 -5.87
C ALA A 110 5.90 7.57 -5.36
N PHE A 111 6.26 7.21 -4.12
CA PHE A 111 6.03 5.88 -3.55
C PHE A 111 5.19 5.90 -2.27
N ALA A 112 4.60 7.04 -1.90
CA ALA A 112 3.71 7.13 -0.75
C ALA A 112 2.56 6.12 -0.86
N LEU A 113 2.32 5.34 0.21
CA LEU A 113 1.31 4.26 0.25
C LEU A 113 1.41 3.27 -0.92
N GLU A 114 2.61 3.01 -1.43
CA GLU A 114 2.90 2.15 -2.60
C GLU A 114 2.30 2.67 -3.92
N ARG A 115 1.14 3.34 -3.87
CA ARG A 115 0.44 3.93 -5.02
C ARG A 115 1.12 5.22 -5.51
N GLY A 116 1.55 6.09 -4.58
CA GLY A 116 2.04 7.44 -4.88
C GLY A 116 0.99 8.34 -5.52
N VAL A 117 1.40 9.52 -5.93
CA VAL A 117 0.55 10.50 -6.60
C VAL A 117 0.42 10.24 -8.11
N ASP A 118 -0.61 10.83 -8.74
CA ASP A 118 -0.84 10.69 -10.18
C ASP A 118 0.08 11.58 -11.00
N ALA A 119 0.43 12.76 -10.47
CA ALA A 119 1.42 13.65 -11.11
C ALA A 119 2.37 14.29 -10.07
N ILE A 120 3.64 14.40 -10.45
CA ILE A 120 4.63 15.25 -9.77
C ILE A 120 4.89 16.44 -10.67
N ILE A 121 4.80 17.63 -10.10
CA ILE A 121 4.95 18.91 -10.81
C ILE A 121 6.22 19.57 -10.31
N ILE A 122 7.22 19.74 -11.18
CA ILE A 122 8.54 20.26 -10.83
C ILE A 122 8.98 21.40 -11.73
N LYS A 123 9.83 22.27 -11.21
CA LYS A 123 10.55 23.22 -12.05
C LYS A 123 11.53 22.49 -12.98
N PRO A 124 11.87 23.05 -14.13
CA PRO A 124 12.80 22.45 -15.09
C PRO A 124 14.27 22.61 -14.62
N GLU A 125 14.60 22.03 -13.48
CA GLU A 125 15.94 22.02 -12.90
C GLU A 125 16.54 20.61 -13.08
N ASP A 126 17.78 20.51 -13.59
CA ASP A 126 18.43 19.24 -13.94
C ASP A 126 18.39 18.22 -12.81
N SER A 127 18.63 18.64 -11.56
CA SER A 127 18.61 17.78 -10.40
C SER A 127 17.22 17.18 -10.10
N LEU A 128 16.14 17.95 -10.27
CA LEU A 128 14.77 17.47 -10.11
C LEU A 128 14.38 16.54 -11.26
N ILE A 129 14.78 16.89 -12.49
CA ILE A 129 14.54 16.07 -13.68
C ILE A 129 15.16 14.69 -13.51
N GLU A 130 16.43 14.61 -13.10
CA GLU A 130 17.14 13.34 -12.92
C GLU A 130 16.45 12.42 -11.90
N VAL A 131 16.08 12.96 -10.73
CA VAL A 131 15.40 12.16 -9.70
C VAL A 131 14.00 11.73 -10.14
N CYS A 132 13.26 12.59 -10.85
CA CYS A 132 11.94 12.25 -11.39
C CYS A 132 12.02 11.18 -12.50
N MET A 133 13.06 11.18 -13.33
CA MET A 133 13.30 10.12 -14.32
C MET A 133 13.47 8.75 -13.65
N ILE A 134 14.30 8.70 -12.60
CA ILE A 134 14.54 7.47 -11.84
C ILE A 134 13.24 7.00 -11.18
N ALA A 135 12.52 7.89 -10.49
CA ALA A 135 11.26 7.55 -9.84
C ALA A 135 10.19 7.06 -10.83
N LYS A 136 10.08 7.70 -12.00
CA LYS A 136 9.13 7.30 -13.06
C LYS A 136 9.47 5.92 -13.61
N SER A 137 10.74 5.61 -13.85
CA SER A 137 11.21 4.30 -14.32
C SER A 137 10.91 3.21 -13.30
N LEU A 138 11.24 3.43 -12.02
CA LEU A 138 10.96 2.49 -10.93
C LEU A 138 9.46 2.23 -10.76
N ARG A 139 8.61 3.25 -10.89
CA ARG A 139 7.16 3.07 -10.84
C ARG A 139 6.63 2.23 -12.01
N LEU A 140 7.16 2.42 -13.22
CA LEU A 140 6.79 1.61 -14.39
C LEU A 140 7.17 0.13 -14.17
N GLU A 141 8.36 -0.13 -13.63
CA GLU A 141 8.79 -1.48 -13.28
C GLU A 141 7.91 -2.13 -12.20
N ASN A 142 7.50 -1.36 -11.19
CA ASN A 142 6.61 -1.85 -10.14
C ASN A 142 5.19 -2.08 -10.66
N GLN A 143 4.67 -1.23 -11.54
CA GLN A 143 3.36 -1.43 -12.18
C GLN A 143 3.32 -2.67 -13.07
N THR A 144 4.40 -2.97 -13.79
CA THR A 144 4.50 -4.23 -14.56
C THR A 144 4.55 -5.46 -13.67
N LYS A 145 5.03 -5.33 -12.43
CA LYS A 145 5.00 -6.40 -11.42
C LYS A 145 3.65 -6.51 -10.71
N SER A 146 2.92 -5.41 -10.51
CA SER A 146 1.65 -5.37 -9.80
C SER A 146 0.41 -5.58 -10.70
N ASN A 147 0.48 -5.32 -12.00
CA ASN A 147 -0.59 -5.63 -12.97
C ASN A 147 -0.85 -7.14 -13.16
N GLY A 148 -0.24 -8.00 -12.33
CA GLY A 148 -0.49 -9.44 -12.29
C GLY A 148 -1.35 -9.91 -11.12
N MET A 149 -1.85 -9.05 -10.23
CA MET A 149 -2.55 -9.52 -9.03
C MET A 149 -3.80 -8.71 -8.68
N THR A 150 -4.81 -8.72 -9.51
CA THR A 150 -6.19 -8.76 -9.02
C THR A 150 -6.47 -10.23 -8.71
N ILE A 151 -6.26 -10.65 -7.46
CA ILE A 151 -6.62 -11.99 -6.99
C ILE A 151 -8.13 -11.94 -6.77
N GLU A 152 -8.91 -12.44 -7.74
CA GLU A 152 -10.30 -12.78 -7.47
C GLU A 152 -10.33 -14.01 -6.56
N ALA A 153 -11.25 -14.05 -5.59
CA ALA A 153 -11.48 -15.21 -4.73
C ALA A 153 -11.90 -16.40 -5.59
N ASN A 154 -10.97 -17.19 -6.04
CA ASN A 154 -10.96 -18.44 -6.80
C ASN A 154 -9.73 -18.53 -7.72
N ASP A 155 -8.83 -17.53 -7.73
CA ASP A 155 -7.59 -17.62 -8.47
C ASP A 155 -6.52 -18.37 -7.67
N SER A 156 -5.67 -19.11 -8.37
CA SER A 156 -4.55 -19.82 -7.77
C SER A 156 -3.43 -18.84 -7.42
N ILE A 157 -3.13 -18.71 -6.11
CA ILE A 157 -2.01 -17.91 -5.61
C ILE A 157 -0.72 -18.69 -5.78
N LYS A 158 0.27 -18.10 -6.46
CA LYS A 158 1.58 -18.72 -6.62
C LYS A 158 2.38 -18.60 -5.32
N LEU A 159 2.48 -19.71 -4.58
CA LEU A 159 3.35 -19.81 -3.41
C LEU A 159 4.80 -20.06 -3.84
N THR A 160 5.74 -19.44 -3.15
CA THR A 160 7.19 -19.65 -3.32
C THR A 160 7.81 -20.14 -2.02
N LYS A 161 8.89 -20.91 -2.11
CA LYS A 161 9.59 -21.38 -0.92
C LYS A 161 10.52 -20.31 -0.38
N GLY A 162 10.52 -20.15 0.95
CA GLY A 162 11.48 -19.33 1.68
C GLY A 162 12.38 -20.20 2.56
N LYS A 163 13.65 -19.84 2.66
CA LYS A 163 14.59 -20.50 3.57
C LYS A 163 14.62 -19.76 4.90
N ILE A 164 14.28 -20.42 6.00
CA ILE A 164 14.42 -19.86 7.34
C ILE A 164 15.90 -19.64 7.64
N VAL A 165 16.27 -18.41 7.98
CA VAL A 165 17.65 -18.00 8.27
C VAL A 165 17.87 -17.69 9.74
N ASN A 166 16.83 -17.29 10.48
CA ASN A 166 16.94 -17.00 11.91
C ASN A 166 15.61 -17.23 12.64
N ILE A 167 15.69 -17.72 13.89
CA ILE A 167 14.59 -17.79 14.83
C ILE A 167 15.09 -17.24 16.17
N GLU A 168 14.46 -16.20 16.66
CA GLU A 168 14.85 -15.55 17.92
C GLU A 168 13.64 -15.22 18.79
N SER A 169 13.87 -14.86 20.05
CA SER A 169 12.81 -14.41 20.94
C SER A 169 12.21 -13.10 20.44
N GLY A 170 10.89 -13.07 20.26
CA GLY A 170 10.12 -11.90 19.85
C GLY A 170 9.51 -11.13 21.03
N GLY A 171 9.85 -11.51 22.28
CA GLY A 171 9.29 -10.88 23.47
C GLY A 171 7.87 -11.33 23.80
N ILE A 172 7.16 -10.52 24.60
CA ILE A 172 5.76 -10.75 24.99
C ILE A 172 4.90 -9.64 24.42
N GLY A 173 3.82 -10.00 23.76
CA GLY A 173 2.90 -9.03 23.15
C GLY A 173 1.47 -9.57 23.03
N GLU A 174 0.61 -8.77 22.45
CA GLU A 174 -0.78 -9.13 22.20
C GLU A 174 -0.86 -10.05 20.97
N ARG A 175 -1.32 -11.27 21.20
CA ARG A 175 -1.52 -12.29 20.18
C ARG A 175 -2.98 -12.34 19.76
N TYR A 176 -3.23 -12.26 18.47
CA TYR A 176 -4.53 -12.42 17.85
C TYR A 176 -4.73 -13.84 17.34
N CYS A 177 -5.81 -14.50 17.77
CA CYS A 177 -6.39 -15.62 17.05
C CYS A 177 -7.59 -15.13 16.26
N ILE A 178 -7.66 -15.51 15.00
CA ILE A 178 -8.76 -15.25 14.10
C ILE A 178 -9.61 -16.54 14.03
N ASP A 179 -10.84 -16.47 14.51
CA ASP A 179 -11.80 -17.56 14.45
C ASP A 179 -12.78 -17.30 13.29
N LEU A 180 -12.84 -18.20 12.34
CA LEU A 180 -13.66 -18.10 11.14
C LEU A 180 -15.05 -18.74 11.35
N THR A 181 -15.99 -18.34 10.51
CA THR A 181 -17.34 -18.94 10.44
C THR A 181 -17.38 -20.26 9.67
N CYS A 182 -16.28 -20.64 9.01
CA CYS A 182 -16.14 -21.88 8.25
C CYS A 182 -15.02 -22.75 8.82
N LEU A 183 -14.98 -24.01 8.39
CA LEU A 183 -13.88 -24.92 8.72
C LEU A 183 -12.70 -24.70 7.77
N ILE A 184 -11.50 -24.86 8.32
CA ILE A 184 -10.22 -24.84 7.62
C ILE A 184 -9.79 -26.29 7.40
N SER A 185 -9.28 -26.61 6.23
CA SER A 185 -8.76 -27.93 5.87
C SER A 185 -7.28 -28.07 6.26
N ILE A 186 -6.77 -29.31 6.28
CA ILE A 186 -5.34 -29.56 6.42
C ILE A 186 -4.62 -28.97 5.20
N GLY A 187 -3.53 -28.25 5.43
CA GLY A 187 -2.81 -27.51 4.37
C GLY A 187 -3.33 -26.10 4.14
N GLU A 188 -4.51 -25.74 4.67
CA GLU A 188 -5.04 -24.39 4.55
C GLU A 188 -4.61 -23.46 5.70
N GLY A 189 -4.50 -22.18 5.40
CA GLY A 189 -4.20 -21.13 6.36
C GLY A 189 -4.39 -19.73 5.81
N MET A 190 -3.83 -18.75 6.50
CA MET A 190 -3.86 -17.34 6.09
C MET A 190 -2.46 -16.88 5.71
N LEU A 191 -2.37 -16.00 4.72
CA LEU A 191 -1.14 -15.31 4.38
C LEU A 191 -0.95 -14.11 5.31
N ILE A 192 0.11 -14.18 6.14
CA ILE A 192 0.40 -13.22 7.21
C ILE A 192 1.90 -12.88 7.20
N GLY A 193 2.26 -11.63 7.50
CA GLY A 193 3.66 -11.22 7.57
C GLY A 193 3.88 -9.86 8.22
N SER A 194 5.14 -9.52 8.50
CA SER A 194 5.51 -8.19 9.00
C SER A 194 5.58 -7.13 7.88
N SER A 195 5.45 -7.55 6.62
CA SER A 195 5.39 -6.68 5.44
C SER A 195 4.22 -7.08 4.56
N ALA A 196 3.52 -6.11 3.99
CA ALA A 196 2.42 -6.35 3.04
C ALA A 196 2.89 -7.05 1.74
N SER A 197 4.14 -6.84 1.35
CA SER A 197 4.74 -7.40 0.14
C SER A 197 5.30 -8.82 0.29
N SER A 198 5.36 -9.36 1.51
CA SER A 198 5.90 -10.70 1.78
C SER A 198 5.22 -11.35 2.97
N LEU A 199 4.37 -12.32 2.66
CA LEU A 199 3.52 -13.01 3.61
C LEU A 199 3.90 -14.49 3.67
N ALA A 200 3.85 -15.09 4.87
CA ALA A 200 4.00 -16.52 5.07
C ALA A 200 2.62 -17.18 5.24
N LEU A 201 2.46 -18.39 4.74
CA LEU A 201 1.23 -19.15 4.93
C LEU A 201 1.20 -19.75 6.36
N VAL A 202 0.43 -19.11 7.25
CA VAL A 202 0.22 -19.55 8.63
C VAL A 202 -0.94 -20.53 8.65
N HIS A 203 -0.64 -21.78 9.03
CA HIS A 203 -1.57 -22.89 9.01
C HIS A 203 -2.69 -22.74 10.04
N GLY A 204 -3.89 -23.21 9.70
CA GLY A 204 -4.98 -23.34 10.67
C GLY A 204 -4.66 -24.31 11.81
N GLU A 205 -5.27 -24.14 13.00
CA GLU A 205 -5.11 -25.07 14.13
C GLU A 205 -5.91 -26.37 13.91
N VAL A 206 -5.77 -26.97 12.72
CA VAL A 206 -6.54 -28.17 12.31
C VAL A 206 -5.92 -29.49 12.79
N ILE A 207 -4.62 -29.49 13.12
CA ILE A 207 -3.90 -30.68 13.55
C ILE A 207 -3.97 -30.78 15.05
N SER A 208 -4.52 -31.90 15.58
CA SER A 208 -4.53 -32.18 17.00
C SER A 208 -3.11 -32.42 17.53
N SER A 209 -2.81 -31.91 18.72
CA SER A 209 -1.62 -32.29 19.48
C SER A 209 -2.01 -33.17 20.67
N GLN A 210 -1.00 -33.75 21.33
CA GLN A 210 -1.24 -34.60 22.51
C GLN A 210 -2.00 -33.87 23.64
N TYR A 211 -1.82 -32.55 23.74
CA TYR A 211 -2.35 -31.75 24.86
C TYR A 211 -3.42 -30.76 24.46
N VAL A 212 -3.61 -30.51 23.16
CA VAL A 212 -4.55 -29.51 22.67
C VAL A 212 -5.39 -30.08 21.53
N PRO A 213 -6.73 -30.10 21.68
CA PRO A 213 -7.61 -30.52 20.60
C PRO A 213 -7.51 -29.54 19.41
N SER A 214 -7.76 -30.04 18.21
CA SER A 214 -7.81 -29.20 17.00
C SER A 214 -8.91 -28.14 17.10
N ARG A 215 -8.67 -27.01 16.48
CA ARG A 215 -9.64 -25.93 16.31
C ARG A 215 -9.70 -25.58 14.82
N PRO A 216 -10.41 -26.39 14.01
CA PRO A 216 -10.35 -26.30 12.56
C PRO A 216 -11.08 -25.05 12.00
N PHE A 217 -11.27 -24.06 12.80
CA PHE A 217 -11.82 -22.74 12.43
C PHE A 217 -10.88 -21.60 12.85
N ARG A 218 -9.70 -21.90 13.39
CA ARG A 218 -8.80 -20.91 13.99
C ARG A 218 -7.46 -20.83 13.28
N VAL A 219 -7.00 -19.58 13.05
CA VAL A 219 -5.60 -19.28 12.75
C VAL A 219 -5.01 -18.43 13.87
N ASN A 220 -3.85 -18.82 14.38
CA ASN A 220 -3.06 -18.04 15.33
C ASN A 220 -2.22 -17.03 14.54
N ALA A 221 -2.79 -15.83 14.32
CA ALA A 221 -2.33 -14.89 13.32
C ALA A 221 -1.10 -14.04 13.73
N GLY A 222 -0.77 -14.02 15.03
CA GLY A 222 0.38 -13.24 15.51
C GLY A 222 0.01 -11.89 16.12
N PRO A 223 0.93 -10.90 16.13
CA PRO A 223 0.74 -9.63 16.81
C PRO A 223 -0.03 -8.59 15.97
N PRO A 224 -0.51 -7.49 16.60
CA PRO A 224 -1.38 -6.49 15.96
C PRO A 224 -0.79 -5.82 14.71
N HIS A 225 0.53 -5.66 14.65
CA HIS A 225 1.21 -4.98 13.53
C HIS A 225 1.41 -5.84 12.28
N SER A 226 1.10 -7.14 12.35
CA SER A 226 1.23 -8.00 11.17
C SER A 226 0.13 -7.71 10.16
N TYR A 227 0.50 -7.83 8.88
CA TYR A 227 -0.44 -7.76 7.77
C TYR A 227 -1.09 -9.12 7.52
N VAL A 228 -2.33 -9.11 7.09
CA VAL A 228 -3.06 -10.29 6.61
C VAL A 228 -3.67 -10.00 5.25
N LEU A 229 -3.69 -11.00 4.36
CA LEU A 229 -4.34 -10.90 3.05
C LEU A 229 -5.85 -11.01 3.20
N MET A 230 -6.58 -10.01 2.72
CA MET A 230 -8.05 -9.97 2.68
C MET A 230 -8.59 -10.64 1.42
N ALA A 231 -9.89 -10.95 1.42
CA ALA A 231 -10.56 -11.61 0.30
C ALA A 231 -10.60 -10.76 -0.98
N ASP A 232 -10.48 -9.44 -0.87
CA ASP A 232 -10.42 -8.49 -1.99
C ASP A 232 -9.00 -8.32 -2.59
N GLY A 233 -8.02 -9.10 -2.08
CA GLY A 233 -6.62 -9.03 -2.52
C GLY A 233 -5.79 -7.93 -1.87
N LYS A 234 -6.41 -7.06 -1.04
CA LYS A 234 -5.69 -6.04 -0.27
C LYS A 234 -5.13 -6.63 1.03
N THR A 235 -4.31 -5.87 1.73
CA THR A 235 -3.84 -6.23 3.08
C THR A 235 -4.40 -5.27 4.11
N LYS A 236 -4.68 -5.80 5.33
CA LYS A 236 -4.96 -5.00 6.53
C LYS A 236 -4.00 -5.36 7.64
N TYR A 237 -3.78 -4.45 8.58
CA TYR A 237 -3.19 -4.84 9.85
C TYR A 237 -4.13 -5.76 10.62
N ILE A 238 -3.57 -6.74 11.33
CA ILE A 238 -4.38 -7.62 12.19
C ILE A 238 -5.18 -6.81 13.24
N ALA A 239 -4.63 -5.69 13.71
CA ALA A 239 -5.31 -4.79 14.65
C ALA A 239 -6.57 -4.12 14.08
N GLU A 240 -6.71 -4.00 12.77
CA GLU A 240 -7.85 -3.36 12.08
C GLU A 240 -8.98 -4.34 11.78
N LEU A 241 -8.74 -5.64 11.98
CA LEU A 241 -9.73 -6.66 11.70
C LEU A 241 -10.91 -6.58 12.68
N THR A 242 -12.09 -6.81 12.14
CA THR A 242 -13.35 -6.89 12.89
C THR A 242 -14.13 -8.15 12.53
N SER A 243 -15.05 -8.56 13.39
CA SER A 243 -16.02 -9.62 13.05
C SER A 243 -16.87 -9.19 11.86
N GLY A 244 -16.98 -10.05 10.86
CA GLY A 244 -17.65 -9.78 9.59
C GLY A 244 -16.70 -9.44 8.44
N ASP A 245 -15.43 -9.09 8.70
CA ASP A 245 -14.43 -8.93 7.65
C ASP A 245 -14.18 -10.27 6.94
N GLU A 246 -13.84 -10.23 5.64
CA GLU A 246 -13.51 -11.39 4.84
C GLU A 246 -12.00 -11.45 4.58
N VAL A 247 -11.38 -12.53 5.02
CA VAL A 247 -9.96 -12.84 4.81
C VAL A 247 -9.79 -13.90 3.73
N MET A 248 -8.60 -13.95 3.12
CA MET A 248 -8.24 -14.98 2.17
C MET A 248 -7.70 -16.22 2.89
N LEU A 249 -8.36 -17.38 2.74
CA LEU A 249 -7.78 -18.68 3.03
C LEU A 249 -7.07 -19.21 1.80
N VAL A 250 -5.89 -19.78 2.01
CA VAL A 250 -5.04 -20.32 0.94
C VAL A 250 -4.59 -21.70 1.32
N SER A 251 -4.63 -22.65 0.37
CA SER A 251 -4.09 -23.99 0.52
C SER A 251 -2.59 -24.04 0.22
N ASP A 252 -1.92 -25.11 0.61
CA ASP A 252 -0.52 -25.41 0.27
C ASP A 252 -0.27 -25.57 -1.24
N HIS A 253 -1.33 -25.73 -2.03
CA HIS A 253 -1.29 -25.75 -3.51
C HIS A 253 -1.63 -24.40 -4.14
N GLY A 254 -1.93 -23.38 -3.32
CA GLY A 254 -2.26 -22.04 -3.79
C GLY A 254 -3.73 -21.80 -4.13
N GLU A 255 -4.60 -22.79 -3.97
CA GLU A 255 -6.05 -22.58 -4.10
C GLU A 255 -6.52 -21.60 -3.03
N SER A 256 -7.34 -20.62 -3.42
CA SER A 256 -7.78 -19.57 -2.51
C SER A 256 -9.30 -19.46 -2.43
N ARG A 257 -9.81 -19.04 -1.27
CA ARG A 257 -11.22 -18.78 -1.03
C ARG A 257 -11.41 -17.73 0.06
N ALA A 258 -12.51 -16.98 -0.02
CA ALA A 258 -12.93 -16.06 1.02
C ALA A 258 -13.45 -16.80 2.26
N ALA A 259 -13.17 -16.24 3.44
CA ALA A 259 -13.66 -16.73 4.71
C ALA A 259 -13.97 -15.57 5.67
N THR A 260 -15.18 -15.59 6.25
CA THR A 260 -15.64 -14.53 7.14
C THR A 260 -15.09 -14.73 8.56
N ILE A 261 -14.59 -13.65 9.17
CA ILE A 261 -14.16 -13.62 10.57
C ILE A 261 -15.40 -13.65 11.47
N GLY A 262 -15.53 -14.69 12.27
CA GLY A 262 -16.57 -14.79 13.28
C GLY A 262 -16.19 -14.08 14.60
N ARG A 263 -14.93 -14.19 15.00
CA ARG A 263 -14.43 -13.66 16.28
C ARG A 263 -12.92 -13.44 16.25
N LEU A 264 -12.47 -12.43 16.98
CA LEU A 264 -11.07 -12.20 17.32
C LEU A 264 -10.83 -12.48 18.81
N LYS A 265 -9.79 -13.26 19.12
CA LYS A 265 -9.37 -13.53 20.49
C LYS A 265 -7.98 -12.95 20.72
N ILE A 266 -7.86 -11.98 21.64
CA ILE A 266 -6.63 -11.24 21.92
C ILE A 266 -6.14 -11.61 23.32
N GLU A 267 -4.88 -12.06 23.42
CA GLU A 267 -4.25 -12.45 24.68
C GLU A 267 -2.75 -12.16 24.66
N LYS A 268 -2.17 -11.76 25.78
CA LYS A 268 -0.71 -11.64 25.90
C LYS A 268 -0.03 -13.00 25.83
N ARG A 269 0.93 -13.16 24.94
CA ARG A 269 1.68 -14.40 24.70
C ARG A 269 3.15 -14.11 24.35
N PRO A 270 4.06 -15.07 24.61
CA PRO A 270 5.42 -15.01 24.10
C PRO A 270 5.44 -15.25 22.60
N PHE A 271 6.31 -14.53 21.90
CA PHE A 271 6.53 -14.62 20.47
C PHE A 271 7.91 -15.13 20.12
N LEU A 272 7.99 -15.78 18.98
CA LEU A 272 9.21 -15.98 18.21
C LEU A 272 9.16 -15.05 16.99
N ARG A 273 10.29 -14.41 16.67
CA ARG A 273 10.52 -13.76 15.38
C ARG A 273 11.21 -14.77 14.48
N ILE A 274 10.58 -15.09 13.38
CA ILE A 274 11.07 -16.01 12.35
C ILE A 274 11.45 -15.19 11.15
N SER A 275 12.71 -15.26 10.72
CA SER A 275 13.21 -14.58 9.53
C SER A 275 13.52 -15.59 8.43
N TRP A 276 13.15 -15.27 7.19
CA TRP A 276 13.43 -16.08 6.02
C TRP A 276 13.93 -15.23 4.86
N GLU A 277 14.58 -15.87 3.93
CA GLU A 277 15.02 -15.30 2.66
C GLU A 277 14.33 -16.04 1.51
N ASN A 278 13.92 -15.27 0.50
CA ASN A 278 13.45 -15.84 -0.77
C ASN A 278 14.63 -16.09 -1.74
N ASP A 279 14.35 -16.64 -2.91
CA ASP A 279 15.36 -16.93 -3.94
C ASP A 279 16.13 -15.68 -4.42
N TYR A 280 15.61 -14.48 -4.19
CA TYR A 280 16.23 -13.18 -4.51
C TYR A 280 17.04 -12.60 -3.34
N GLN A 281 17.25 -13.35 -2.26
CA GLN A 281 17.94 -12.92 -1.04
C GLN A 281 17.27 -11.73 -0.33
N ILE A 282 15.97 -11.53 -0.53
CA ILE A 282 15.20 -10.52 0.19
C ILE A 282 14.81 -11.12 1.55
N SER A 283 15.28 -10.48 2.62
CA SER A 283 14.96 -10.85 4.00
C SER A 283 13.57 -10.40 4.40
N ASN A 284 12.81 -11.30 4.97
CA ASN A 284 11.46 -11.10 5.48
C ASN A 284 11.33 -11.65 6.90
N SER A 285 10.30 -11.27 7.63
CA SER A 285 10.05 -11.81 8.97
C SER A 285 8.57 -11.89 9.32
N ILE A 286 8.28 -12.74 10.30
CA ILE A 286 6.97 -12.85 10.94
C ILE A 286 7.14 -13.10 12.44
N TYR A 287 6.21 -12.58 13.23
CA TYR A 287 6.11 -12.89 14.65
C TYR A 287 4.97 -13.88 14.86
N LEU A 288 5.27 -15.03 15.44
CA LEU A 288 4.29 -16.05 15.77
C LEU A 288 4.38 -16.43 17.26
N GLN A 289 3.25 -16.80 17.85
CA GLN A 289 3.25 -17.31 19.22
C GLN A 289 4.13 -18.54 19.34
N GLN A 290 4.94 -18.60 20.37
CA GLN A 290 5.72 -19.80 20.74
C GLN A 290 4.78 -20.87 21.31
N ALA A 291 4.18 -21.69 20.44
CA ALA A 291 3.30 -22.78 20.81
C ALA A 291 3.31 -23.88 19.74
N GLU A 292 3.12 -25.13 20.15
CA GLU A 292 3.14 -26.33 19.29
C GLU A 292 1.97 -26.37 18.27
N THR A 293 0.92 -25.60 18.51
CA THR A 293 -0.24 -25.51 17.60
C THR A 293 -0.02 -24.51 16.47
N VAL A 294 1.01 -23.67 16.56
CA VAL A 294 1.33 -22.64 15.57
C VAL A 294 2.32 -23.18 14.56
N ARG A 295 1.96 -23.15 13.30
CA ARG A 295 2.76 -23.71 12.20
C ARG A 295 2.73 -22.78 10.99
N VAL A 296 3.78 -22.76 10.23
CA VAL A 296 3.81 -22.27 8.85
C VAL A 296 3.77 -23.47 7.91
N VAL A 297 3.17 -23.33 6.77
CA VAL A 297 3.19 -24.35 5.72
C VAL A 297 4.56 -24.32 5.05
N ALA A 298 5.20 -25.50 4.86
CA ALA A 298 6.55 -25.64 4.33
C ALA A 298 6.61 -26.73 3.24
#